data_401e2dc75a248f1cb33f8d3fcb27d28f
#
_entry.id   401e2dc75a248f1cb33f8d3fcb27d28f
#
_cell.length_a   1.000
_cell.length_b   1.000
_cell.length_c   1.000
_cell.angle_alpha   90.00
_cell.angle_beta   90.00
_cell.angle_gamma   90.00
#
_symmetry.space_group_name_H-M   'P 1'
#
loop_
_entity.id
_entity.type
_entity.pdbx_description
1 polymer ?
#
loop_
_entity_poly.entity_id
_entity_poly.type
_entity_poly.pdbx_seq_one_letter_code
_entity_poly.pdbx_strand_id
1 'polypeptide(L)'
;MTSDVSKLPNRRRRMLTLLPAAAALAACSPREAAQPAAAPAAADLSRVTVVLGDQVNLLRTKAEAANVLAGAPYNIKWASFQGAAPLFEAVVSGDVDTAMAADTPALAAAAGGARVKVVAASVSSPSLVAILVPPGSNIRTVADLKGRQVVVSSARGSVAHYLLFGALREAGLQPSDVPTGFMLPSDAAVAFAGGQIEAWATFGVYQVAAELRGARVLRDGVGINSGIGVIAASDAALADPGKRAALADVLQRLARSNAWANDHPEEYGRVFQKVTGLPPEVVRRVVGREKPQLLAVDAAIVAQLQGVADAFYEAKLFPRRVDAAALVDPTLFHPAPSTTEGVSA
;
A
#
# COMPACT_ATOMS: atom_id res chain seq x y z
N MET A 1 66.01 22.38 -4.34
CA MET A 1 66.55 22.97 -3.10
C MET A 1 65.81 22.20 -2.03
N THR A 2 66.33 21.07 -1.61
CA THR A 2 67.24 20.88 -0.46
C THR A 2 66.53 21.30 0.80
N SER A 3 66.33 20.53 1.78
CA SER A 3 67.04 19.42 2.48
C SER A 3 66.33 19.35 3.84
N ASP A 4 66.19 18.40 4.55
CA ASP A 4 66.88 17.19 4.92
C ASP A 4 66.76 16.98 6.45
N VAL A 5 66.38 15.78 6.86
CA VAL A 5 67.02 14.92 7.85
C VAL A 5 67.07 15.42 9.30
N SER A 6 66.63 14.75 10.31
CA SER A 6 67.18 13.59 10.96
C SER A 6 66.95 13.55 12.46
N LYS A 7 66.65 12.37 12.93
CA LYS A 7 67.34 11.55 13.94
C LYS A 7 66.85 11.57 15.42
N LEU A 8 66.49 10.37 15.81
CA LEU A 8 66.45 9.80 17.16
C LEU A 8 67.74 10.02 17.98
N PRO A 9 67.80 9.77 19.33
CA PRO A 9 67.67 8.41 19.84
C PRO A 9 67.12 8.17 21.29
N ASN A 10 66.70 6.97 21.48
CA ASN A 10 66.72 6.10 22.68
C ASN A 10 67.30 6.65 24.00
N ARG A 11 66.57 6.38 25.09
CA ARG A 11 67.24 5.82 26.30
C ARG A 11 66.24 5.00 27.16
N ARG A 12 66.55 3.70 27.24
CA ARG A 12 66.06 2.77 28.24
C ARG A 12 66.51 3.23 29.63
N ARG A 13 65.60 3.12 30.65
CA ARG A 13 66.03 2.84 32.02
C ARG A 13 65.06 1.85 32.61
N ARG A 14 65.60 0.63 32.81
CA ARG A 14 65.05 -0.38 33.71
C ARG A 14 65.22 0.10 35.13
N MET A 15 64.18 -0.05 35.96
CA MET A 15 64.37 -0.13 37.40
C MET A 15 63.44 -1.23 37.91
N LEU A 16 64.08 -2.28 38.39
CA LEU A 16 63.50 -3.31 39.25
C LEU A 16 63.35 -2.75 40.65
N THR A 17 62.20 -2.94 41.28
CA THR A 17 62.11 -3.07 42.74
C THR A 17 60.86 -3.84 43.14
N LEU A 18 61.06 -5.03 43.67
CA LEU A 18 60.50 -5.66 44.88
C LEU A 18 59.01 -5.56 45.19
N LEU A 19 58.37 -6.77 45.13
CA LEU A 19 57.11 -7.08 45.81
C LEU A 19 57.30 -7.05 47.37
N PRO A 20 56.17 -6.78 48.07
CA PRO A 20 55.80 -7.66 49.16
C PRO A 20 54.39 -8.26 48.97
N ALA A 21 54.29 -9.51 49.31
CA ALA A 21 53.06 -10.27 49.44
C ALA A 21 52.22 -9.71 50.58
N ALA A 22 50.95 -9.46 50.34
CA ALA A 22 49.93 -9.21 51.36
C ALA A 22 48.70 -10.04 51.04
N ALA A 23 48.23 -10.70 52.08
CA ALA A 23 47.25 -11.77 52.11
C ALA A 23 45.87 -11.41 51.55
N ALA A 24 45.25 -12.36 50.89
CA ALA A 24 43.88 -12.35 50.47
C ALA A 24 42.95 -12.46 51.69
N LEU A 25 42.10 -11.41 51.88
CA LEU A 25 40.85 -11.49 52.64
C LEU A 25 39.72 -11.47 51.58
N ALA A 26 39.11 -12.64 51.41
CA ALA A 26 37.89 -12.79 50.63
C ALA A 26 36.74 -12.09 51.32
N ALA A 27 36.37 -10.87 50.86
CA ALA A 27 35.12 -10.24 51.23
C ALA A 27 34.07 -10.74 50.23
N CYS A 28 33.12 -11.58 50.70
CA CYS A 28 31.88 -11.89 50.01
C CYS A 28 31.05 -10.65 49.96
N SER A 29 31.09 -9.89 48.86
CA SER A 29 30.09 -8.91 48.53
C SER A 29 28.84 -9.62 48.01
N PRO A 30 27.64 -9.30 48.52
CA PRO A 30 26.41 -9.82 47.97
C PRO A 30 26.31 -9.33 46.51
N ARG A 31 26.19 -10.28 45.59
CA ARG A 31 25.93 -10.01 44.18
C ARG A 31 24.57 -9.34 44.11
N GLU A 32 24.58 -8.04 43.97
CA GLU A 32 23.37 -7.25 43.70
C GLU A 32 22.69 -7.86 42.46
N ALA A 33 21.53 -8.46 42.68
CA ALA A 33 20.73 -9.03 41.60
C ALA A 33 20.43 -7.89 40.62
N ALA A 34 20.93 -8.01 39.41
CA ALA A 34 20.60 -7.07 38.33
C ALA A 34 19.09 -6.99 38.23
N GLN A 35 18.54 -5.83 38.60
CA GLN A 35 17.14 -5.54 38.36
C GLN A 35 16.87 -5.73 36.87
N PRO A 36 15.79 -6.46 36.50
CA PRO A 36 15.39 -6.52 35.10
C PRO A 36 15.22 -5.08 34.61
N ALA A 37 15.90 -4.75 33.51
CA ALA A 37 15.73 -3.46 32.86
C ALA A 37 14.23 -3.23 32.68
N ALA A 38 13.72 -2.17 33.28
CA ALA A 38 12.32 -1.78 33.13
C ALA A 38 12.00 -1.71 31.65
N ALA A 39 10.97 -2.42 31.21
CA ALA A 39 10.47 -2.31 29.84
C ALA A 39 10.29 -0.81 29.52
N PRO A 40 10.71 -0.33 28.35
CA PRO A 40 10.56 1.07 28.00
C PRO A 40 9.10 1.47 28.21
N ALA A 41 8.87 2.50 29.02
CA ALA A 41 7.55 3.03 29.29
C ALA A 41 6.85 3.26 27.94
N ALA A 42 5.64 2.72 27.78
CA ALA A 42 4.86 2.92 26.56
C ALA A 42 4.80 4.43 26.28
N ALA A 43 5.22 4.84 25.09
CA ALA A 43 5.21 6.24 24.71
C ALA A 43 3.79 6.80 24.85
N ASP A 44 3.65 7.98 25.45
CA ASP A 44 2.37 8.66 25.52
C ASP A 44 1.95 9.10 24.10
N LEU A 45 1.00 8.38 23.52
CA LEU A 45 0.49 8.65 22.19
C LEU A 45 -0.74 9.59 22.18
N SER A 46 -1.22 10.05 23.34
CA SER A 46 -2.47 10.83 23.43
C SER A 46 -2.46 12.12 22.60
N ARG A 47 -1.29 12.67 22.32
CA ARG A 47 -1.10 13.88 21.50
C ARG A 47 -0.77 13.57 20.03
N VAL A 48 -0.55 12.32 19.70
CA VAL A 48 -0.24 11.90 18.32
C VAL A 48 -1.52 11.92 17.50
N THR A 49 -1.45 12.49 16.33
CA THR A 49 -2.52 12.40 15.31
C THR A 49 -1.96 11.74 14.07
N VAL A 50 -2.63 10.70 13.60
CA VAL A 50 -2.36 10.07 12.31
C VAL A 50 -3.49 10.40 11.33
N VAL A 51 -3.14 10.77 10.10
CA VAL A 51 -4.09 11.07 9.02
C VAL A 51 -4.06 9.91 8.03
N LEU A 52 -5.13 9.15 7.98
CA LEU A 52 -5.26 7.95 7.14
C LEU A 52 -5.94 8.31 5.82
N GLY A 53 -5.24 8.10 4.72
CA GLY A 53 -5.77 8.28 3.38
C GLY A 53 -6.53 7.06 2.91
N ASP A 54 -7.74 7.28 2.41
CA ASP A 54 -8.66 6.25 1.95
C ASP A 54 -9.21 6.58 0.56
N GLN A 55 -9.68 5.57 -0.15
CA GLN A 55 -10.37 5.73 -1.42
C GLN A 55 -11.83 5.28 -1.27
N VAL A 56 -12.76 6.18 -1.63
CA VAL A 56 -14.22 5.96 -1.56
C VAL A 56 -14.72 5.40 -0.22
N ASN A 57 -14.04 5.78 0.87
CA ASN A 57 -14.35 5.35 2.24
C ASN A 57 -14.31 3.83 2.49
N LEU A 58 -13.63 3.05 1.67
CA LEU A 58 -13.58 1.59 1.81
C LEU A 58 -12.91 1.12 3.10
N LEU A 59 -11.76 1.72 3.43
CA LEU A 59 -10.99 1.38 4.62
C LEU A 59 -11.69 1.87 5.88
N ARG A 60 -12.10 3.15 5.86
CA ARG A 60 -12.81 3.80 6.96
C ARG A 60 -14.09 3.06 7.33
N THR A 61 -14.90 2.71 6.34
CA THR A 61 -16.19 2.04 6.58
C THR A 61 -16.01 0.70 7.30
N LYS A 62 -15.00 -0.10 6.91
CA LYS A 62 -14.69 -1.36 7.60
C LYS A 62 -14.23 -1.11 9.03
N ALA A 63 -13.31 -0.16 9.22
CA ALA A 63 -12.76 0.15 10.54
C ALA A 63 -13.82 0.66 11.53
N GLU A 64 -14.73 1.52 11.05
CA GLU A 64 -15.82 2.07 11.86
C GLU A 64 -16.91 1.01 12.14
N ALA A 65 -17.32 0.24 11.12
CA ALA A 65 -18.31 -0.82 11.29
C ALA A 65 -17.87 -1.90 12.28
N ALA A 66 -16.61 -2.33 12.19
CA ALA A 66 -16.01 -3.29 13.11
C ALA A 66 -15.63 -2.66 14.49
N ASN A 67 -15.81 -1.35 14.66
CA ASN A 67 -15.45 -0.60 15.87
C ASN A 67 -14.00 -0.84 16.36
N VAL A 68 -13.08 -1.16 15.44
CA VAL A 68 -11.70 -1.54 15.80
C VAL A 68 -10.83 -0.39 16.26
N LEU A 69 -11.25 0.84 16.03
CA LEU A 69 -10.52 2.05 16.42
C LEU A 69 -10.87 2.55 17.80
N ALA A 70 -11.91 1.99 18.45
CA ALA A 70 -12.28 2.33 19.81
C ALA A 70 -11.11 2.04 20.76
N GLY A 71 -10.88 2.96 21.71
CA GLY A 71 -9.81 2.86 22.71
C GLY A 71 -8.39 3.00 22.13
N ALA A 72 -8.22 3.49 20.90
CA ALA A 72 -6.91 3.85 20.40
C ALA A 72 -6.31 4.98 21.23
N PRO A 73 -5.04 4.88 21.70
CA PRO A 73 -4.44 5.89 22.57
C PRO A 73 -3.93 7.14 21.82
N TYR A 74 -4.29 7.31 20.57
CA TYR A 74 -3.92 8.41 19.67
C TYR A 74 -5.14 8.89 18.88
N ASN A 75 -5.01 10.04 18.21
CA ASN A 75 -6.06 10.61 17.38
C ASN A 75 -5.97 10.12 15.95
N ILE A 76 -7.12 9.83 15.33
CA ILE A 76 -7.20 9.41 13.92
C ILE A 76 -8.03 10.42 13.15
N LYS A 77 -7.52 10.84 12.00
CA LYS A 77 -8.25 11.61 11.01
C LYS A 77 -8.31 10.82 9.70
N TRP A 78 -9.42 10.92 9.01
CA TRP A 78 -9.61 10.32 7.71
C TRP A 78 -9.61 11.37 6.60
N ALA A 79 -8.93 11.08 5.50
CA ALA A 79 -8.99 11.85 4.27
C ALA A 79 -9.39 10.92 3.12
N SER A 80 -10.51 11.22 2.45
CA SER A 80 -11.05 10.36 1.39
C SER A 80 -10.86 10.97 0.01
N PHE A 81 -10.45 10.13 -0.94
CA PHE A 81 -10.12 10.51 -2.31
C PHE A 81 -10.84 9.61 -3.31
N GLN A 82 -11.06 10.11 -4.54
CA GLN A 82 -11.72 9.34 -5.59
C GLN A 82 -10.76 8.43 -6.38
N GLY A 83 -9.46 8.50 -6.09
CA GLY A 83 -8.45 7.68 -6.75
C GLY A 83 -7.07 7.89 -6.11
N ALA A 84 -6.12 7.07 -6.51
CA ALA A 84 -4.80 7.04 -5.88
C ALA A 84 -3.93 8.27 -6.21
N ALA A 85 -4.08 8.89 -7.40
CA ALA A 85 -3.25 10.02 -7.77
C ALA A 85 -3.40 11.21 -6.80
N PRO A 86 -4.61 11.77 -6.56
CA PRO A 86 -4.77 12.85 -5.59
C PRO A 86 -4.44 12.41 -4.15
N LEU A 87 -4.62 11.13 -3.81
CA LEU A 87 -4.21 10.60 -2.51
C LEU A 87 -2.70 10.67 -2.33
N PHE A 88 -1.90 10.23 -3.32
CA PHE A 88 -0.43 10.32 -3.22
C PHE A 88 0.08 11.77 -3.28
N GLU A 89 -0.60 12.67 -3.98
CA GLU A 89 -0.30 14.11 -3.92
C GLU A 89 -0.46 14.65 -2.49
N ALA A 90 -1.52 14.26 -1.78
CA ALA A 90 -1.74 14.63 -0.39
C ALA A 90 -0.71 13.99 0.57
N VAL A 91 -0.20 12.79 0.27
CA VAL A 91 0.93 12.20 1.04
C VAL A 91 2.22 12.98 0.80
N VAL A 92 2.48 13.38 -0.45
CA VAL A 92 3.70 14.14 -0.81
C VAL A 92 3.66 15.55 -0.20
N SER A 93 2.49 16.21 -0.14
CA SER A 93 2.34 17.51 0.53
C SER A 93 2.44 17.41 2.07
N GLY A 94 2.29 16.22 2.65
CA GLY A 94 2.31 16.01 4.09
C GLY A 94 0.95 16.17 4.77
N ASP A 95 -0.13 16.33 4.01
CA ASP A 95 -1.50 16.44 4.54
C ASP A 95 -2.04 15.10 5.02
N VAL A 96 -1.48 13.99 4.52
CA VAL A 96 -1.88 12.62 4.81
C VAL A 96 -0.64 11.77 5.14
N ASP A 97 -0.74 10.95 6.17
CA ASP A 97 0.36 10.09 6.62
C ASP A 97 0.44 8.77 5.85
N THR A 98 -0.70 8.23 5.42
CA THR A 98 -0.77 6.94 4.72
C THR A 98 -1.64 7.00 3.47
N ALA A 99 -1.32 6.15 2.50
CA ALA A 99 -2.14 5.90 1.32
C ALA A 99 -2.44 4.41 1.18
N MET A 100 -3.73 4.04 1.14
CA MET A 100 -4.15 2.73 0.69
C MET A 100 -4.47 2.77 -0.80
N ALA A 101 -3.77 1.96 -1.59
CA ALA A 101 -3.94 1.94 -3.05
C ALA A 101 -3.57 0.56 -3.62
N ALA A 102 -3.82 0.35 -4.92
CA ALA A 102 -3.21 -0.76 -5.64
C ALA A 102 -1.67 -0.57 -5.72
N ASP A 103 -0.95 -1.63 -6.04
CA ASP A 103 0.50 -1.63 -6.22
C ASP A 103 0.98 -0.61 -7.25
N THR A 104 0.34 -0.59 -8.42
CA THR A 104 0.75 0.25 -9.56
C THR A 104 0.79 1.75 -9.27
N PRO A 105 -0.21 2.39 -8.64
CA PRO A 105 -0.11 3.81 -8.29
C PRO A 105 0.92 4.11 -7.19
N ALA A 106 1.16 3.17 -6.27
CA ALA A 106 2.22 3.33 -5.28
C ALA A 106 3.61 3.31 -5.94
N LEU A 107 3.82 2.37 -6.88
CA LEU A 107 5.04 2.31 -7.69
C LEU A 107 5.19 3.53 -8.60
N ALA A 108 4.08 4.03 -9.18
CA ALA A 108 4.09 5.26 -9.99
C ALA A 108 4.49 6.48 -9.15
N ALA A 109 3.95 6.61 -7.94
CA ALA A 109 4.32 7.68 -7.01
C ALA A 109 5.81 7.60 -6.64
N ALA A 110 6.32 6.41 -6.32
CA ALA A 110 7.74 6.18 -6.05
C ALA A 110 8.62 6.50 -7.26
N ALA A 111 8.21 6.09 -8.47
CA ALA A 111 8.89 6.46 -9.72
C ALA A 111 8.88 7.98 -9.96
N GLY A 112 7.85 8.67 -9.53
CA GLY A 112 7.74 10.14 -9.53
C GLY A 112 8.58 10.84 -8.46
N GLY A 113 9.10 10.10 -7.47
CA GLY A 113 9.93 10.65 -6.40
C GLY A 113 9.23 10.83 -5.06
N ALA A 114 8.04 10.30 -4.89
CA ALA A 114 7.36 10.30 -3.61
C ALA A 114 8.22 9.60 -2.54
N ARG A 115 8.34 10.22 -1.39
CA ARG A 115 9.08 9.70 -0.25
C ARG A 115 8.14 8.89 0.64
N VAL A 116 7.95 7.65 0.27
CA VAL A 116 7.02 6.72 0.93
C VAL A 116 7.65 5.34 1.07
N LYS A 117 7.14 4.56 2.02
CA LYS A 117 7.43 3.13 2.18
C LYS A 117 6.14 2.34 2.18
N VAL A 118 6.12 1.22 1.49
CA VAL A 118 5.06 0.22 1.62
C VAL A 118 5.25 -0.50 2.96
N VAL A 119 4.27 -0.38 3.84
CA VAL A 119 4.33 -0.91 5.21
C VAL A 119 3.42 -2.13 5.44
N ALA A 120 2.46 -2.33 4.56
CA ALA A 120 1.62 -3.52 4.53
C ALA A 120 1.13 -3.78 3.11
N ALA A 121 0.87 -5.05 2.78
CA ALA A 121 0.21 -5.44 1.56
C ALA A 121 -1.23 -5.87 1.84
N SER A 122 -2.09 -5.82 0.84
CA SER A 122 -3.46 -6.33 0.92
C SER A 122 -3.79 -7.16 -0.31
N VAL A 123 -4.65 -8.14 -0.12
CA VAL A 123 -5.23 -8.90 -1.24
C VAL A 123 -6.40 -8.13 -1.81
N SER A 124 -6.46 -7.98 -3.12
CA SER A 124 -7.60 -7.46 -3.85
C SER A 124 -7.93 -8.39 -5.03
N SER A 125 -9.14 -8.26 -5.56
CA SER A 125 -9.54 -9.10 -6.69
C SER A 125 -9.13 -8.46 -8.01
N PRO A 126 -8.29 -9.10 -8.84
CA PRO A 126 -7.98 -8.60 -10.16
C PRO A 126 -9.21 -8.43 -11.06
N SER A 127 -10.29 -9.19 -10.81
CA SER A 127 -11.56 -9.08 -11.56
C SER A 127 -12.34 -7.79 -11.27
N LEU A 128 -11.92 -7.01 -10.25
CA LEU A 128 -12.44 -5.67 -9.96
C LEU A 128 -11.70 -4.55 -10.71
N VAL A 129 -10.93 -4.91 -11.74
CA VAL A 129 -10.35 -3.98 -12.71
C VAL A 129 -10.76 -4.47 -14.09
N ALA A 130 -11.35 -3.62 -14.94
CA ALA A 130 -11.83 -4.04 -16.25
C ALA A 130 -11.76 -2.92 -17.31
N ILE A 131 -11.61 -3.34 -18.55
CA ILE A 131 -11.91 -2.53 -19.74
C ILE A 131 -13.37 -2.80 -20.11
N LEU A 132 -14.17 -1.77 -20.10
CA LEU A 132 -15.61 -1.80 -20.36
C LEU A 132 -15.93 -1.15 -21.68
N VAL A 133 -16.99 -1.64 -22.33
CA VAL A 133 -17.61 -1.01 -23.49
C VAL A 133 -19.12 -0.85 -23.23
N PRO A 134 -19.79 0.16 -23.83
CA PRO A 134 -21.23 0.36 -23.66
C PRO A 134 -22.06 -0.84 -24.15
N PRO A 135 -23.29 -0.98 -23.66
CA PRO A 135 -24.25 -1.92 -24.26
C PRO A 135 -24.38 -1.67 -25.78
N GLY A 136 -24.41 -2.73 -26.57
CA GLY A 136 -24.54 -2.62 -28.02
C GLY A 136 -23.27 -2.17 -28.77
N SER A 137 -22.16 -1.88 -28.09
CA SER A 137 -20.89 -1.53 -28.74
C SER A 137 -20.45 -2.59 -29.76
N ASN A 138 -19.94 -2.14 -30.91
CA ASN A 138 -19.33 -2.98 -31.94
C ASN A 138 -17.91 -3.45 -31.61
N ILE A 139 -17.28 -2.91 -30.56
CA ILE A 139 -16.00 -3.38 -30.02
C ILE A 139 -16.24 -4.72 -29.34
N ARG A 140 -15.71 -5.82 -29.89
CA ARG A 140 -15.93 -7.17 -29.40
C ARG A 140 -14.68 -7.76 -28.70
N THR A 141 -13.52 -7.34 -29.12
CA THR A 141 -12.22 -7.80 -28.65
C THR A 141 -11.32 -6.63 -28.32
N VAL A 142 -10.22 -6.86 -27.60
CA VAL A 142 -9.21 -5.84 -27.34
C VAL A 142 -8.53 -5.37 -28.63
N ALA A 143 -8.43 -6.22 -29.66
CA ALA A 143 -7.89 -5.85 -30.95
C ALA A 143 -8.72 -4.76 -31.65
N ASP A 144 -10.03 -4.71 -31.42
CA ASP A 144 -10.93 -3.70 -31.99
C ASP A 144 -10.70 -2.29 -31.39
N LEU A 145 -9.88 -2.18 -30.34
CA LEU A 145 -9.49 -0.88 -29.76
C LEU A 145 -8.48 -0.11 -30.62
N LYS A 146 -7.88 -0.76 -31.64
CA LYS A 146 -6.92 -0.09 -32.51
C LYS A 146 -7.52 1.15 -33.17
N GLY A 147 -6.86 2.31 -32.97
CA GLY A 147 -7.31 3.61 -33.46
C GLY A 147 -8.48 4.23 -32.67
N ARG A 148 -9.05 3.56 -31.66
CA ARG A 148 -10.13 4.06 -30.83
C ARG A 148 -9.60 4.61 -29.51
N GLN A 149 -10.23 5.68 -29.03
CA GLN A 149 -9.86 6.25 -27.74
C GLN A 149 -10.35 5.37 -26.59
N VAL A 150 -9.44 5.05 -25.65
CA VAL A 150 -9.77 4.45 -24.38
C VAL A 150 -9.55 5.47 -23.26
N VAL A 151 -10.58 5.70 -22.45
CA VAL A 151 -10.45 6.50 -21.22
C VAL A 151 -10.03 5.59 -20.07
N VAL A 152 -9.04 6.01 -19.31
CA VAL A 152 -8.47 5.30 -18.18
C VAL A 152 -8.75 6.06 -16.89
N SER A 153 -9.35 5.43 -15.90
CA SER A 153 -9.42 5.91 -14.52
C SER A 153 -8.10 5.62 -13.80
N SER A 154 -7.55 6.48 -13.07
CA SER A 154 -7.70 7.87 -12.71
C SER A 154 -6.60 8.69 -13.42
N ALA A 155 -5.38 8.15 -13.50
CA ALA A 155 -4.18 8.80 -14.02
C ALA A 155 -3.23 7.80 -14.67
N ARG A 156 -2.19 8.31 -15.31
CA ARG A 156 -1.07 7.49 -15.81
C ARG A 156 -0.43 6.73 -14.64
N GLY A 157 -0.17 5.44 -14.82
CA GLY A 157 0.34 4.56 -13.76
C GLY A 157 -0.73 3.99 -12.83
N SER A 158 -2.03 4.22 -13.10
CA SER A 158 -3.12 3.59 -12.33
C SER A 158 -3.23 2.09 -12.61
N VAL A 159 -3.95 1.37 -11.74
CA VAL A 159 -4.23 -0.07 -11.89
C VAL A 159 -4.98 -0.36 -13.20
N ALA A 160 -5.89 0.53 -13.63
CA ALA A 160 -6.59 0.43 -14.90
C ALA A 160 -5.68 0.70 -16.10
N HIS A 161 -4.68 1.58 -15.96
CA HIS A 161 -3.66 1.80 -16.99
C HIS A 161 -2.78 0.56 -17.19
N TYR A 162 -2.41 -0.12 -16.10
CA TYR A 162 -1.66 -1.38 -16.18
C TYR A 162 -2.47 -2.47 -16.87
N LEU A 163 -3.77 -2.60 -16.53
CA LEU A 163 -4.66 -3.51 -17.24
C LEU A 163 -4.69 -3.22 -18.74
N LEU A 164 -4.91 -1.96 -19.14
CA LEU A 164 -4.94 -1.59 -20.56
C LEU A 164 -3.64 -1.99 -21.27
N PHE A 165 -2.49 -1.64 -20.66
CA PHE A 165 -1.19 -2.00 -21.20
C PHE A 165 -1.02 -3.52 -21.37
N GLY A 166 -1.36 -4.32 -20.37
CA GLY A 166 -1.30 -5.77 -20.42
C GLY A 166 -2.22 -6.37 -21.47
N ALA A 167 -3.48 -5.87 -21.53
CA ALA A 167 -4.47 -6.33 -22.50
C ALA A 167 -4.06 -6.01 -23.96
N LEU A 168 -3.51 -4.83 -24.21
CA LEU A 168 -2.98 -4.49 -25.54
C LEU A 168 -1.84 -5.42 -25.95
N ARG A 169 -0.92 -5.72 -25.04
CA ARG A 169 0.18 -6.65 -25.29
C ARG A 169 -0.33 -8.06 -25.60
N GLU A 170 -1.34 -8.56 -24.87
CA GLU A 170 -1.99 -9.86 -25.16
C GLU A 170 -2.62 -9.88 -26.56
N ALA A 171 -3.16 -8.76 -27.00
CA ALA A 171 -3.77 -8.60 -28.34
C ALA A 171 -2.76 -8.29 -29.46
N GLY A 172 -1.45 -8.24 -29.17
CA GLY A 172 -0.41 -7.89 -30.13
C GLY A 172 -0.39 -6.41 -30.55
N LEU A 173 -1.03 -5.53 -29.77
CA LEU A 173 -1.07 -4.10 -30.00
C LEU A 173 0.02 -3.37 -29.20
N GLN A 174 0.49 -2.24 -29.77
CA GLN A 174 1.35 -1.31 -29.05
C GLN A 174 0.51 -0.26 -28.32
N PRO A 175 0.99 0.34 -27.23
CA PRO A 175 0.31 1.45 -26.57
C PRO A 175 0.02 2.63 -27.50
N SER A 176 0.85 2.86 -28.52
CA SER A 176 0.66 3.89 -29.53
C SER A 176 -0.48 3.61 -30.52
N ASP A 177 -0.94 2.36 -30.61
CA ASP A 177 -2.08 1.99 -31.46
C ASP A 177 -3.42 2.45 -30.89
N VAL A 178 -3.46 2.81 -29.59
CA VAL A 178 -4.69 3.14 -28.86
C VAL A 178 -4.55 4.49 -28.15
N PRO A 179 -5.13 5.56 -28.70
CA PRO A 179 -5.17 6.86 -28.01
C PRO A 179 -5.77 6.72 -26.62
N THR A 180 -5.02 7.17 -25.60
CA THR A 180 -5.41 6.99 -24.18
C THR A 180 -5.66 8.36 -23.54
N GLY A 181 -6.87 8.56 -23.02
CA GLY A 181 -7.24 9.69 -22.16
C GLY A 181 -7.26 9.28 -20.69
N PHE A 182 -7.08 10.25 -19.79
CA PHE A 182 -7.16 10.03 -18.35
C PHE A 182 -8.21 10.95 -17.73
N MET A 183 -9.01 10.38 -16.82
CA MET A 183 -10.12 11.09 -16.20
C MET A 183 -10.36 10.55 -14.79
N LEU A 184 -10.78 11.38 -13.83
CA LEU A 184 -11.20 10.89 -12.52
C LEU A 184 -12.36 9.89 -12.68
N PRO A 185 -12.43 8.85 -11.83
CA PRO A 185 -13.42 7.78 -12.01
C PRO A 185 -14.86 8.24 -12.02
N SER A 186 -15.22 9.25 -11.20
CA SER A 186 -16.57 9.83 -11.17
C SER A 186 -16.95 10.52 -12.50
N ASP A 187 -16.03 11.31 -13.04
CA ASP A 187 -16.25 12.05 -14.28
C ASP A 187 -16.33 11.09 -15.46
N ALA A 188 -15.43 10.10 -15.50
CA ALA A 188 -15.45 9.03 -16.49
C ALA A 188 -16.76 8.22 -16.44
N ALA A 189 -17.29 7.96 -15.23
CA ALA A 189 -18.57 7.25 -15.08
C ALA A 189 -19.74 8.02 -15.70
N VAL A 190 -19.78 9.35 -15.52
CA VAL A 190 -20.80 10.23 -16.13
C VAL A 190 -20.65 10.24 -17.65
N ALA A 191 -19.43 10.47 -18.15
CA ALA A 191 -19.15 10.51 -19.58
C ALA A 191 -19.43 9.16 -20.29
N PHE A 192 -19.10 8.04 -19.63
CA PHE A 192 -19.38 6.70 -20.14
C PHE A 192 -20.90 6.41 -20.19
N ALA A 193 -21.63 6.75 -19.13
CA ALA A 193 -23.09 6.60 -19.10
C ALA A 193 -23.80 7.52 -20.13
N GLY A 194 -23.20 8.67 -20.42
CA GLY A 194 -23.69 9.62 -21.46
C GLY A 194 -23.27 9.23 -22.89
N GLY A 195 -22.58 8.10 -23.10
CA GLY A 195 -22.14 7.65 -24.42
C GLY A 195 -20.99 8.45 -25.04
N GLN A 196 -20.29 9.26 -24.26
CA GLN A 196 -19.15 10.07 -24.70
C GLN A 196 -17.82 9.27 -24.71
N ILE A 197 -17.81 8.09 -24.10
CA ILE A 197 -16.65 7.20 -24.00
C ILE A 197 -17.02 5.87 -24.64
N GLU A 198 -16.26 5.44 -25.67
CA GLU A 198 -16.48 4.18 -26.37
C GLU A 198 -15.86 2.97 -25.64
N ALA A 199 -14.76 3.19 -24.91
CA ALA A 199 -14.12 2.16 -24.08
C ALA A 199 -13.51 2.81 -22.83
N TRP A 200 -13.71 2.15 -21.70
CA TRP A 200 -13.33 2.67 -20.39
C TRP A 200 -12.60 1.62 -19.54
N ALA A 201 -11.33 1.86 -19.25
CA ALA A 201 -10.57 1.07 -18.27
C ALA A 201 -10.79 1.64 -16.87
N THR A 202 -11.41 0.87 -15.98
CA THR A 202 -11.83 1.30 -14.65
C THR A 202 -11.76 0.19 -13.63
N PHE A 203 -12.20 0.45 -12.39
CA PHE A 203 -12.06 -0.47 -11.28
C PHE A 203 -13.15 -0.30 -10.22
N GLY A 204 -13.28 -1.32 -9.35
CA GLY A 204 -14.06 -1.30 -8.12
C GLY A 204 -15.52 -0.96 -8.32
N VAL A 205 -16.04 -0.05 -7.49
CA VAL A 205 -17.46 0.36 -7.51
C VAL A 205 -17.89 0.94 -8.85
N TYR A 206 -17.00 1.62 -9.56
CA TYR A 206 -17.30 2.24 -10.86
C TYR A 206 -17.49 1.18 -11.94
N GLN A 207 -16.65 0.16 -11.97
CA GLN A 207 -16.78 -1.00 -12.85
C GLN A 207 -18.13 -1.69 -12.60
N VAL A 208 -18.42 -2.04 -11.34
CA VAL A 208 -19.63 -2.78 -10.97
C VAL A 208 -20.88 -1.96 -11.29
N ALA A 209 -20.87 -0.65 -11.04
CA ALA A 209 -21.99 0.22 -11.38
C ALA A 209 -22.25 0.28 -12.89
N ALA A 210 -21.20 0.29 -13.71
CA ALA A 210 -21.33 0.27 -15.16
C ALA A 210 -21.83 -1.09 -15.67
N GLU A 211 -21.30 -2.21 -15.14
CA GLU A 211 -21.77 -3.57 -15.46
C GLU A 211 -23.28 -3.73 -15.20
N LEU A 212 -23.76 -3.23 -14.05
CA LEU A 212 -25.19 -3.27 -13.69
C LEU A 212 -26.07 -2.43 -14.61
N ARG A 213 -25.51 -1.45 -15.30
CA ARG A 213 -26.19 -0.65 -16.35
C ARG A 213 -26.05 -1.26 -17.75
N GLY A 214 -25.52 -2.49 -17.85
CA GLY A 214 -25.40 -3.24 -19.09
C GLY A 214 -24.08 -3.06 -19.82
N ALA A 215 -23.09 -2.38 -19.23
CA ALA A 215 -21.75 -2.34 -19.80
C ALA A 215 -21.16 -3.76 -19.88
N ARG A 216 -20.48 -4.03 -20.99
CA ARG A 216 -19.85 -5.32 -21.22
C ARG A 216 -18.36 -5.25 -20.88
N VAL A 217 -17.89 -6.23 -20.11
CA VAL A 217 -16.46 -6.42 -19.86
C VAL A 217 -15.80 -6.93 -21.16
N LEU A 218 -14.85 -6.17 -21.66
CA LEU A 218 -14.01 -6.58 -22.80
C LEU A 218 -12.84 -7.43 -22.33
N ARG A 219 -12.17 -7.01 -21.26
CA ARG A 219 -11.08 -7.72 -20.57
C ARG A 219 -11.04 -7.27 -19.11
N ASP A 220 -10.93 -8.20 -18.19
CA ASP A 220 -10.68 -7.91 -16.77
C ASP A 220 -9.19 -8.06 -16.41
N GLY A 221 -8.85 -7.84 -15.15
CA GLY A 221 -7.48 -7.87 -14.68
C GLY A 221 -6.91 -9.25 -14.38
N VAL A 222 -7.69 -10.32 -14.48
CA VAL A 222 -7.21 -11.67 -14.16
C VAL A 222 -6.04 -12.07 -15.09
N GLY A 223 -4.91 -12.48 -14.52
CA GLY A 223 -3.70 -12.83 -15.25
C GLY A 223 -2.85 -11.63 -15.72
N ILE A 224 -3.32 -10.38 -15.55
CA ILE A 224 -2.56 -9.15 -15.85
C ILE A 224 -2.19 -8.43 -14.55
N ASN A 225 -3.19 -8.05 -13.77
CA ASN A 225 -2.99 -7.35 -12.51
C ASN A 225 -2.58 -8.33 -11.39
N SER A 226 -1.69 -7.90 -10.51
CA SER A 226 -1.16 -8.73 -9.42
C SER A 226 -2.22 -9.15 -8.39
N GLY A 227 -3.29 -8.36 -8.25
CA GLY A 227 -4.24 -8.50 -7.15
C GLY A 227 -3.68 -8.04 -5.80
N ILE A 228 -2.59 -7.28 -5.82
CA ILE A 228 -2.00 -6.71 -4.61
C ILE A 228 -2.39 -5.24 -4.48
N GLY A 229 -2.93 -4.91 -3.32
CA GLY A 229 -2.98 -3.56 -2.80
C GLY A 229 -1.87 -3.33 -1.80
N VAL A 230 -1.61 -2.08 -1.47
CA VAL A 230 -0.60 -1.70 -0.48
C VAL A 230 -1.13 -0.60 0.44
N ILE A 231 -0.63 -0.57 1.66
CA ILE A 231 -0.64 0.63 2.49
C ILE A 231 0.77 1.18 2.47
N ALA A 232 0.90 2.39 1.93
CA ALA A 232 2.14 3.14 1.96
C ALA A 232 2.05 4.20 3.07
N ALA A 233 3.16 4.46 3.76
CA ALA A 233 3.29 5.54 4.73
C ALA A 233 4.37 6.52 4.26
N SER A 234 4.21 7.81 4.56
CA SER A 234 5.24 8.82 4.26
C SER A 234 6.49 8.60 5.10
N ASP A 235 7.67 8.87 4.52
CA ASP A 235 8.93 8.83 5.28
C ASP A 235 8.88 9.74 6.51
N ALA A 236 8.17 10.88 6.42
CA ALA A 236 8.01 11.81 7.53
C ALA A 236 7.22 11.19 8.69
N ALA A 237 6.11 10.49 8.40
CA ALA A 237 5.33 9.80 9.42
C ALA A 237 6.11 8.64 10.06
N LEU A 238 6.92 7.93 9.26
CA LEU A 238 7.77 6.84 9.74
C LEU A 238 8.97 7.31 10.56
N ALA A 239 9.46 8.52 10.32
CA ALA A 239 10.55 9.13 11.07
C ALA A 239 10.10 9.68 12.45
N ASP A 240 8.82 9.97 12.63
CA ASP A 240 8.23 10.37 13.90
C ASP A 240 7.96 9.13 14.75
N PRO A 241 8.63 8.94 15.91
CA PRO A 241 8.45 7.74 16.73
C PRO A 241 7.01 7.53 17.23
N GLY A 242 6.29 8.62 17.53
CA GLY A 242 4.90 8.58 17.98
C GLY A 242 3.97 8.14 16.85
N LYS A 243 4.09 8.74 15.67
CA LYS A 243 3.31 8.33 14.48
C LYS A 243 3.64 6.91 14.06
N ARG A 244 4.93 6.53 14.06
CA ARG A 244 5.34 5.16 13.74
C ARG A 244 4.69 4.13 14.66
N ALA A 245 4.69 4.38 15.98
CA ALA A 245 4.05 3.51 16.95
C ALA A 245 2.52 3.46 16.76
N ALA A 246 1.88 4.60 16.52
CA ALA A 246 0.46 4.69 16.24
C ALA A 246 0.10 3.94 14.93
N LEU A 247 0.89 4.09 13.87
CA LEU A 247 0.67 3.41 12.60
C LEU A 247 0.80 1.88 12.73
N ALA A 248 1.76 1.38 13.55
CA ALA A 248 1.88 -0.04 13.80
C ALA A 248 0.61 -0.62 14.46
N ASP A 249 0.03 0.06 15.45
CA ASP A 249 -1.24 -0.36 16.07
C ASP A 249 -2.43 -0.18 15.10
N VAL A 250 -2.48 0.92 14.33
CA VAL A 250 -3.52 1.11 13.29
C VAL A 250 -3.55 -0.06 12.32
N LEU A 251 -2.41 -0.51 11.82
CA LEU A 251 -2.35 -1.64 10.87
C LEU A 251 -2.92 -2.93 11.48
N GLN A 252 -2.64 -3.20 12.76
CA GLN A 252 -3.24 -4.35 13.47
C GLN A 252 -4.77 -4.21 13.58
N ARG A 253 -5.25 -3.02 13.87
CA ARG A 253 -6.70 -2.73 13.94
C ARG A 253 -7.36 -2.89 12.56
N LEU A 254 -6.72 -2.39 11.50
CA LEU A 254 -7.21 -2.55 10.13
C LEU A 254 -7.21 -4.01 9.67
N ALA A 255 -6.23 -4.82 10.09
CA ALA A 255 -6.26 -6.26 9.83
C ALA A 255 -7.49 -6.92 10.47
N ARG A 256 -7.81 -6.56 11.73
CA ARG A 256 -9.03 -7.03 12.39
C ARG A 256 -10.31 -6.56 11.69
N SER A 257 -10.34 -5.33 11.16
CA SER A 257 -11.52 -4.85 10.43
C SER A 257 -11.75 -5.61 9.12
N ASN A 258 -10.68 -6.02 8.45
CA ASN A 258 -10.78 -6.86 7.24
C ASN A 258 -11.30 -8.26 7.58
N ALA A 259 -10.81 -8.88 8.66
CA ALA A 259 -11.32 -10.17 9.14
C ALA A 259 -12.82 -10.06 9.47
N TRP A 260 -13.20 -9.03 10.27
CA TRP A 260 -14.60 -8.78 10.59
C TRP A 260 -15.47 -8.61 9.33
N ALA A 261 -15.02 -7.86 8.33
CA ALA A 261 -15.79 -7.65 7.10
C ALA A 261 -15.97 -8.95 6.28
N ASN A 262 -15.00 -9.86 6.34
CA ASN A 262 -15.12 -11.19 5.73
C ASN A 262 -16.15 -12.09 6.45
N ASP A 263 -16.20 -11.99 7.79
CA ASP A 263 -17.09 -12.78 8.63
C ASP A 263 -18.53 -12.20 8.66
N HIS A 264 -18.67 -10.88 8.40
CA HIS A 264 -19.95 -10.15 8.46
C HIS A 264 -20.25 -9.37 7.15
N PRO A 265 -20.23 -10.02 5.98
CA PRO A 265 -20.33 -9.33 4.68
C PRO A 265 -21.65 -8.56 4.49
N GLU A 266 -22.75 -9.03 5.05
CA GLU A 266 -24.04 -8.36 4.96
C GLU A 266 -24.09 -7.08 5.83
N GLU A 267 -23.53 -7.15 7.04
CA GLU A 267 -23.47 -6.01 7.95
C GLU A 267 -22.53 -4.93 7.39
N TYR A 268 -21.35 -5.35 6.96
CA TYR A 268 -20.41 -4.47 6.25
C TYR A 268 -21.08 -3.81 5.04
N GLY A 269 -21.80 -4.59 4.22
CA GLY A 269 -22.51 -4.08 3.05
C GLY A 269 -23.55 -3.01 3.42
N ARG A 270 -24.33 -3.20 4.49
CA ARG A 270 -25.30 -2.18 4.96
C ARG A 270 -24.63 -0.88 5.37
N VAL A 271 -23.52 -0.96 6.13
CA VAL A 271 -22.79 0.22 6.57
C VAL A 271 -22.13 0.91 5.36
N PHE A 272 -21.51 0.14 4.46
CA PHE A 272 -20.88 0.66 3.26
C PHE A 272 -21.88 1.38 2.34
N GLN A 273 -23.08 0.80 2.16
CA GLN A 273 -24.18 1.44 1.43
C GLN A 273 -24.58 2.78 2.05
N LYS A 274 -24.75 2.82 3.37
CA LYS A 274 -25.15 4.04 4.09
C LYS A 274 -24.11 5.16 3.96
N VAL A 275 -22.83 4.80 4.03
CA VAL A 275 -21.71 5.78 3.96
C VAL A 275 -21.51 6.30 2.53
N THR A 276 -21.63 5.43 1.53
CA THR A 276 -21.31 5.79 0.14
C THR A 276 -22.51 6.26 -0.68
N GLY A 277 -23.73 5.94 -0.23
CA GLY A 277 -24.95 6.19 -1.02
C GLY A 277 -25.06 5.33 -2.28
N LEU A 278 -24.20 4.31 -2.44
CA LEU A 278 -24.23 3.42 -3.60
C LEU A 278 -25.51 2.57 -3.65
N PRO A 279 -26.00 2.20 -4.84
CA PRO A 279 -27.12 1.28 -4.96
C PRO A 279 -26.82 -0.07 -4.27
N PRO A 280 -27.82 -0.69 -3.60
CA PRO A 280 -27.62 -1.93 -2.86
C PRO A 280 -26.97 -3.06 -3.67
N GLU A 281 -27.29 -3.14 -4.96
CA GLU A 281 -26.77 -4.17 -5.85
C GLU A 281 -25.29 -3.96 -6.18
N VAL A 282 -24.84 -2.70 -6.30
CA VAL A 282 -23.44 -2.35 -6.48
C VAL A 282 -22.66 -2.80 -5.25
N VAL A 283 -23.14 -2.43 -4.05
CA VAL A 283 -22.53 -2.79 -2.77
C VAL A 283 -22.42 -4.31 -2.62
N ARG A 284 -23.50 -5.03 -2.80
CA ARG A 284 -23.54 -6.50 -2.69
C ARG A 284 -22.53 -7.17 -3.62
N ARG A 285 -22.41 -6.68 -4.87
CA ARG A 285 -21.50 -7.26 -5.86
C ARG A 285 -20.04 -6.91 -5.55
N VAL A 286 -19.76 -5.71 -5.08
CA VAL A 286 -18.42 -5.31 -4.65
C VAL A 286 -17.98 -6.13 -3.43
N VAL A 287 -18.79 -6.14 -2.38
CA VAL A 287 -18.48 -6.90 -1.14
C VAL A 287 -18.34 -8.40 -1.43
N GLY A 288 -19.17 -8.94 -2.33
CA GLY A 288 -19.08 -10.36 -2.70
C GLY A 288 -17.81 -10.71 -3.50
N ARG A 289 -17.24 -9.77 -4.24
CA ARG A 289 -15.97 -9.96 -5.01
C ARG A 289 -14.73 -9.70 -4.18
N GLU A 290 -14.82 -8.90 -3.11
CA GLU A 290 -13.72 -8.59 -2.22
C GLU A 290 -13.58 -9.64 -1.12
N LYS A 291 -12.33 -10.02 -0.85
CA LYS A 291 -11.93 -10.81 0.33
C LYS A 291 -10.72 -10.10 0.96
N PRO A 292 -10.97 -8.94 1.60
CA PRO A 292 -9.88 -8.11 2.08
C PRO A 292 -9.07 -8.84 3.16
N GLN A 293 -7.75 -8.85 2.95
CA GLN A 293 -6.78 -9.37 3.91
C GLN A 293 -5.58 -8.47 3.93
N LEU A 294 -5.07 -8.14 5.11
CA LEU A 294 -3.84 -7.39 5.26
C LEU A 294 -2.69 -8.36 5.56
N LEU A 295 -1.60 -8.23 4.80
CA LEU A 295 -0.43 -9.11 4.84
C LEU A 295 0.81 -8.32 5.22
N ALA A 296 1.76 -8.98 5.87
CA ALA A 296 3.12 -8.46 5.97
C ALA A 296 3.75 -8.33 4.59
N VAL A 297 4.69 -7.41 4.45
CA VAL A 297 5.46 -7.27 3.21
C VAL A 297 6.64 -8.23 3.27
N ASP A 298 6.48 -9.39 2.69
CA ASP A 298 7.50 -10.42 2.58
C ASP A 298 8.26 -10.38 1.24
N ALA A 299 9.21 -11.30 1.07
CA ALA A 299 10.00 -11.39 -0.16
C ALA A 299 9.15 -11.69 -1.41
N ALA A 300 8.03 -12.41 -1.26
CA ALA A 300 7.13 -12.72 -2.38
C ALA A 300 6.40 -11.46 -2.84
N ILE A 301 5.90 -10.65 -1.91
CA ILE A 301 5.28 -9.34 -2.20
C ILE A 301 6.30 -8.41 -2.87
N VAL A 302 7.54 -8.34 -2.33
CA VAL A 302 8.61 -7.52 -2.93
C VAL A 302 8.88 -7.94 -4.38
N ALA A 303 8.97 -9.25 -4.64
CA ALA A 303 9.20 -9.76 -5.99
C ALA A 303 8.05 -9.42 -6.96
N GLN A 304 6.79 -9.48 -6.49
CA GLN A 304 5.64 -9.08 -7.30
C GLN A 304 5.65 -7.58 -7.61
N LEU A 305 5.92 -6.73 -6.60
CA LEU A 305 6.06 -5.29 -6.79
C LEU A 305 7.18 -4.97 -7.78
N GLN A 306 8.33 -5.67 -7.70
CA GLN A 306 9.44 -5.49 -8.62
C GLN A 306 9.05 -5.85 -10.06
N GLY A 307 8.37 -6.98 -10.26
CA GLY A 307 7.90 -7.40 -11.59
C GLY A 307 6.98 -6.37 -12.25
N VAL A 308 6.06 -5.78 -11.47
CA VAL A 308 5.19 -4.70 -11.96
C VAL A 308 5.99 -3.44 -12.28
N ALA A 309 6.93 -3.05 -11.41
CA ALA A 309 7.78 -1.87 -11.60
C ALA A 309 8.65 -1.99 -12.88
N ASP A 310 9.24 -3.16 -13.08
CA ASP A 310 10.08 -3.44 -14.26
C ASP A 310 9.25 -3.39 -15.55
N ALA A 311 8.05 -4.00 -15.55
CA ALA A 311 7.15 -3.97 -16.70
C ALA A 311 6.77 -2.53 -17.12
N PHE A 312 6.48 -1.65 -16.14
CA PHE A 312 6.19 -0.25 -16.42
C PHE A 312 7.42 0.55 -16.88
N TYR A 313 8.59 0.24 -16.33
CA TYR A 313 9.83 0.89 -16.76
C TYR A 313 10.21 0.48 -18.19
N GLU A 314 10.16 -0.80 -18.53
CA GLU A 314 10.41 -1.32 -19.86
C GLU A 314 9.45 -0.76 -20.91
N ALA A 315 8.19 -0.59 -20.51
CA ALA A 315 7.17 0.06 -21.33
C ALA A 315 7.35 1.60 -21.44
N LYS A 316 8.37 2.18 -20.81
CA LYS A 316 8.64 3.63 -20.76
C LYS A 316 7.47 4.43 -20.14
N LEU A 317 6.69 3.79 -19.28
CA LEU A 317 5.60 4.41 -18.54
C LEU A 317 6.09 5.03 -17.23
N PHE A 318 7.16 4.50 -16.65
CA PHE A 318 7.86 5.12 -15.52
C PHE A 318 9.11 5.88 -15.98
N PRO A 319 9.37 7.07 -15.41
CA PRO A 319 10.53 7.89 -15.79
C PRO A 319 11.86 7.30 -15.29
N ARG A 320 11.83 6.42 -14.28
CA ARG A 320 13.00 5.77 -13.68
C ARG A 320 12.64 4.38 -13.15
N ARG A 321 13.66 3.57 -12.95
CA ARG A 321 13.50 2.27 -12.27
C ARG A 321 13.10 2.49 -10.81
N VAL A 322 12.26 1.61 -10.29
CA VAL A 322 11.90 1.53 -8.88
C VAL A 322 12.54 0.27 -8.32
N ASP A 323 13.26 0.41 -7.23
CA ASP A 323 13.75 -0.70 -6.42
C ASP A 323 12.69 -1.01 -5.36
N ALA A 324 11.96 -2.11 -5.57
CA ALA A 324 10.89 -2.51 -4.67
C ALA A 324 11.40 -2.88 -3.27
N ALA A 325 12.62 -3.43 -3.16
CA ALA A 325 13.20 -3.75 -1.86
C ALA A 325 13.51 -2.47 -1.04
N ALA A 326 13.97 -1.42 -1.72
CA ALA A 326 14.18 -0.12 -1.08
C ALA A 326 12.87 0.63 -0.78
N LEU A 327 11.77 0.27 -1.45
CA LEU A 327 10.45 0.90 -1.27
C LEU A 327 9.68 0.36 -0.06
N VAL A 328 10.06 -0.76 0.55
CA VAL A 328 9.30 -1.40 1.63
C VAL A 328 9.89 -1.13 3.00
N ASP A 329 9.04 -1.15 4.03
CA ASP A 329 9.42 -1.26 5.43
C ASP A 329 8.69 -2.47 6.04
N PRO A 330 9.31 -3.66 6.02
CA PRO A 330 8.68 -4.89 6.51
C PRO A 330 8.59 -4.96 8.03
N THR A 331 9.18 -3.98 8.75
CA THR A 331 9.26 -4.02 10.22
C THR A 331 8.05 -3.41 10.92
N LEU A 332 7.20 -2.67 10.18
CA LEU A 332 6.09 -1.94 10.80
C LEU A 332 4.88 -2.82 11.09
N PHE A 333 4.61 -3.81 10.24
CA PHE A 333 3.41 -4.63 10.34
C PHE A 333 3.72 -6.13 10.25
N HIS A 334 3.34 -6.85 11.29
CA HIS A 334 3.35 -8.31 11.35
C HIS A 334 1.95 -8.75 11.78
N PRO A 335 1.14 -9.36 10.90
CA PRO A 335 -0.17 -9.85 11.28
C PRO A 335 -0.04 -10.88 12.40
N ALA A 336 -0.97 -10.84 13.37
CA ALA A 336 -1.04 -11.91 14.35
C ALA A 336 -1.23 -13.24 13.61
N PRO A 337 -0.61 -14.34 14.08
CA PRO A 337 -0.81 -15.65 13.49
C PRO A 337 -2.31 -15.93 13.43
N SER A 338 -2.81 -16.31 12.25
CA SER A 338 -4.19 -16.75 12.09
C SER A 338 -4.37 -17.97 12.99
N THR A 339 -5.19 -17.87 14.03
CA THR A 339 -5.70 -19.03 14.78
C THR A 339 -6.66 -19.77 13.86
N THR A 340 -6.14 -20.52 12.91
CA THR A 340 -6.85 -21.64 12.31
C THR A 340 -6.80 -22.74 13.36
N GLU A 341 -7.69 -22.68 14.36
CA GLU A 341 -8.02 -23.87 15.12
C GLU A 341 -8.54 -24.91 14.13
N GLY A 342 -7.83 -26.03 14.11
CA GLY A 342 -8.10 -27.14 13.23
C GLY A 342 -9.55 -27.61 13.37
N VAL A 343 -10.28 -27.53 12.29
CA VAL A 343 -11.35 -28.48 12.02
C VAL A 343 -10.65 -29.73 11.47
N SER A 344 -10.15 -30.56 12.38
CA SER A 344 -9.91 -31.95 12.05
C SER A 344 -11.24 -32.66 11.93
N ALA A 345 -11.36 -33.37 10.83
CA ALA A 345 -12.46 -34.15 10.33
C ALA A 345 -13.15 -35.06 11.36
#